data_c2a35739ed74dc6bc75d7ff62eb8061b
#
_entry.id   c2a35739ed74dc6bc75d7ff62eb8061b
#
_cell.length_a   1.000
_cell.length_b   1.000
_cell.length_c   1.000
_cell.angle_alpha   90.00
_cell.angle_beta   90.00
_cell.angle_gamma   90.00
#
_symmetry.space_group_name_H-M   'P 1'
#
loop_
_entity.id
_entity.type
_entity.pdbx_description
1 polymer ?
#
loop_
_entity_poly.entity_id
_entity_poly.type
_entity_poly.pdbx_seq_one_letter_code
_entity_poly.pdbx_strand_id
1 'polypeptide(L)'
;MKKTLFLVLSLALSTCLFADEEVVRYFFAPTGQGEEDGSSWENAAAAEYLGATLAGAEPGMEFYLMEGNYAPDINTNKWVIPQGVVLKGGYPSTMKGTKTSYNYALGGQSVFSADLDGDGKGDNTDYAFVYIGEGPATEKSEAYYKDWQKTEIWGITFRDGMRLNSKYWGNMVFVQSAQVDFHFCRFLNNDSQTNDDANGSNGAIEIWGSAVRCFDCIFRDNITAKGSGAAFQVRARQSNSSAHGPEDNAVAYFERCEFRNNIAYSTLTSEPGNEKWGTYGGNCSVADNAGTVYFVNCIIADAKCWYRGVGIRVGGNNTAYFINSTFYNNPCRQRSNRGSNNGSAVSAGTDSKNYFAGNIMVEYAANDDFTPSDAVVFIQTAGTAVYSAGYNVLGTVKNNSTVENSGFAATDKVPTSLETVNTIEKVFGTNAIANQGGVSDVIAPLADAAPIDIAAVKAIVNTWPIDEMAKVMDLDKDQRGYTRAATSVAGSYDPNGVAPEWKDDPVEEAVENVYGNAARTGVFSLLGNYLGEDAAALPAGVYIIDGKKVVK
;
A
#
# COMPACT_ATOMS: atom_id res chain seq x y z
N MET A 1 31.51 -34.34 5.78
CA MET A 1 32.22 -33.09 6.13
C MET A 1 31.80 -32.07 5.10
N LYS A 2 30.69 -31.39 5.34
CA LYS A 2 30.16 -30.33 4.48
C LYS A 2 30.92 -29.04 4.81
N LYS A 3 31.38 -28.40 3.78
CA LYS A 3 32.18 -27.19 3.84
C LYS A 3 31.36 -26.05 4.46
N THR A 4 31.59 -25.80 5.74
CA THR A 4 31.23 -24.53 6.36
C THR A 4 32.28 -23.52 5.92
N LEU A 5 32.14 -23.02 4.72
CA LEU A 5 32.91 -21.87 4.26
C LEU A 5 31.96 -20.71 4.15
N PHE A 6 31.60 -20.16 5.26
CA PHE A 6 30.92 -18.89 5.27
C PHE A 6 31.91 -17.76 5.20
N LEU A 7 31.68 -16.94 4.26
CA LEU A 7 32.30 -15.70 3.90
C LEU A 7 32.67 -14.90 5.16
N VAL A 8 33.90 -15.07 5.64
CA VAL A 8 34.56 -14.06 6.44
C VAL A 8 34.92 -12.99 5.43
N LEU A 9 34.12 -11.96 5.33
CA LEU A 9 34.44 -10.76 4.60
C LEU A 9 35.70 -10.18 5.21
N SER A 10 36.83 -10.45 4.61
CA SER A 10 38.08 -9.80 4.96
C SER A 10 37.96 -8.32 4.61
N LEU A 11 37.76 -7.51 5.64
CA LEU A 11 37.87 -6.07 5.57
C LEU A 11 39.33 -5.75 5.22
N ALA A 12 39.65 -5.65 3.95
CA ALA A 12 40.86 -5.00 3.49
C ALA A 12 40.57 -3.49 3.46
N LEU A 13 40.88 -2.81 4.56
CA LEU A 13 41.03 -1.36 4.53
C LEU A 13 42.18 -1.03 3.56
N SER A 14 41.84 -0.68 2.34
CA SER A 14 42.75 0.06 1.45
C SER A 14 42.24 1.50 1.36
N THR A 15 42.91 2.38 2.06
CA THR A 15 42.88 3.82 1.83
C THR A 15 43.26 4.09 0.37
N CYS A 16 42.29 4.44 -0.47
CA CYS A 16 42.54 5.04 -1.77
C CYS A 16 41.47 6.09 -2.10
N LEU A 17 41.97 7.24 -2.40
CA LEU A 17 41.39 8.43 -3.00
C LEU A 17 40.28 8.17 -4.00
N PHE A 18 39.12 8.88 -3.82
CA PHE A 18 38.12 9.28 -4.83
C PHE A 18 37.99 8.34 -6.06
N ALA A 19 37.59 7.10 -5.81
CA ALA A 19 36.92 6.29 -6.79
C ALA A 19 35.42 6.39 -6.47
N ASP A 20 34.56 6.48 -7.48
CA ASP A 20 33.12 6.24 -7.30
C ASP A 20 32.99 4.93 -6.53
N GLU A 21 32.37 4.93 -5.35
CA GLU A 21 32.18 3.71 -4.56
C GLU A 21 31.36 2.75 -5.42
N GLU A 22 31.98 1.64 -5.79
CA GLU A 22 31.31 0.63 -6.59
C GLU A 22 30.15 0.05 -5.76
N VAL A 23 28.91 0.22 -6.25
CA VAL A 23 27.72 -0.26 -5.56
C VAL A 23 27.79 -1.77 -5.41
N VAL A 24 27.77 -2.25 -4.18
CA VAL A 24 27.78 -3.68 -3.89
C VAL A 24 26.41 -4.28 -4.20
N ARG A 25 26.38 -5.28 -5.09
CA ARG A 25 25.17 -5.93 -5.58
C ARG A 25 25.18 -7.41 -5.27
N TYR A 26 24.01 -7.92 -4.83
CA TYR A 26 23.80 -9.34 -4.58
C TYR A 26 22.56 -9.82 -5.33
N PHE A 27 22.71 -10.98 -5.99
CA PHE A 27 21.64 -11.63 -6.76
C PHE A 27 21.20 -12.89 -6.03
N PHE A 28 19.88 -13.09 -5.92
CA PHE A 28 19.26 -14.22 -5.24
C PHE A 28 18.24 -14.90 -6.13
N ALA A 29 18.18 -16.22 -6.03
CA ALA A 29 17.16 -17.06 -6.65
C ALA A 29 16.50 -17.97 -5.60
N PRO A 30 15.27 -18.43 -5.79
CA PRO A 30 14.59 -19.35 -4.86
C PRO A 30 15.40 -20.60 -4.55
N THR A 31 16.06 -21.15 -5.57
CA THR A 31 17.06 -22.23 -5.44
C THR A 31 18.38 -21.69 -6.00
N GLY A 32 19.42 -21.65 -5.24
CA GLY A 32 20.71 -21.10 -5.68
C GLY A 32 21.14 -21.58 -7.08
N GLN A 33 21.94 -20.77 -7.75
CA GLN A 33 22.42 -21.06 -9.12
C GLN A 33 23.96 -20.98 -9.17
N GLY A 34 24.56 -21.81 -10.02
CA GLY A 34 26.01 -21.83 -10.26
C GLY A 34 26.84 -21.96 -9.00
N GLU A 35 27.71 -20.97 -8.73
CA GLU A 35 28.58 -20.94 -7.55
C GLU A 35 27.85 -20.47 -6.27
N GLU A 36 26.63 -19.98 -6.38
CA GLU A 36 25.78 -19.45 -5.29
C GLU A 36 26.43 -18.33 -4.48
N ASP A 37 27.33 -17.57 -5.06
CA ASP A 37 28.04 -16.46 -4.40
C ASP A 37 27.33 -15.11 -4.50
N GLY A 38 26.23 -15.05 -5.26
CA GLY A 38 25.40 -13.85 -5.45
C GLY A 38 26.03 -12.80 -6.37
N SER A 39 27.11 -13.11 -7.10
CA SER A 39 27.81 -12.16 -7.95
C SER A 39 27.09 -11.82 -9.25
N SER A 40 26.20 -12.67 -9.71
CA SER A 40 25.40 -12.53 -10.93
C SER A 40 24.13 -13.38 -10.87
N TRP A 41 23.26 -13.25 -11.88
CA TRP A 41 22.09 -14.11 -11.99
C TRP A 41 22.43 -15.59 -12.19
N GLU A 42 23.51 -15.91 -12.92
CA GLU A 42 23.98 -17.29 -13.11
C GLU A 42 24.60 -17.89 -11.85
N ASN A 43 25.07 -17.04 -10.91
CA ASN A 43 25.65 -17.45 -9.64
C ASN A 43 24.81 -16.95 -8.46
N ALA A 44 23.50 -16.81 -8.65
CA ALA A 44 22.61 -16.28 -7.65
C ALA A 44 22.60 -17.13 -6.36
N ALA A 45 22.71 -16.48 -5.22
CA ALA A 45 22.65 -17.14 -3.92
C ALA A 45 21.25 -17.72 -3.66
N ALA A 46 21.17 -18.79 -2.88
CA ALA A 46 19.88 -19.41 -2.54
C ALA A 46 19.07 -18.55 -1.57
N ALA A 47 17.74 -18.68 -1.65
CA ALA A 47 16.77 -17.92 -0.85
C ALA A 47 17.01 -18.05 0.67
N GLU A 48 17.51 -19.19 1.14
CA GLU A 48 17.77 -19.46 2.56
C GLU A 48 18.86 -18.54 3.18
N TYR A 49 19.69 -17.94 2.35
CA TYR A 49 20.75 -17.01 2.81
C TYR A 49 20.32 -15.54 2.85
N LEU A 50 19.17 -15.22 2.24
CA LEU A 50 18.74 -13.83 2.10
C LEU A 50 18.53 -13.13 3.45
N GLY A 51 17.83 -13.77 4.38
CA GLY A 51 17.51 -13.16 5.68
C GLY A 51 18.74 -12.78 6.47
N ALA A 52 19.73 -13.67 6.53
CA ALA A 52 21.00 -13.42 7.22
C ALA A 52 21.87 -12.36 6.50
N THR A 53 21.86 -12.36 5.17
CA THR A 53 22.63 -11.39 4.37
C THR A 53 22.02 -9.98 4.49
N LEU A 54 20.69 -9.86 4.45
CA LEU A 54 20.02 -8.58 4.67
C LEU A 54 20.29 -8.02 6.07
N ALA A 55 20.26 -8.87 7.10
CA ALA A 55 20.49 -8.41 8.47
C ALA A 55 21.91 -7.81 8.68
N GLY A 56 22.87 -8.20 7.85
CA GLY A 56 24.24 -7.65 7.85
C GLY A 56 24.50 -6.60 6.78
N ALA A 57 23.47 -6.14 6.08
CA ALA A 57 23.65 -5.19 4.98
C ALA A 57 23.97 -3.79 5.48
N GLU A 58 24.82 -3.10 4.72
CA GLU A 58 25.16 -1.70 4.94
C GLU A 58 24.39 -0.79 3.97
N PRO A 59 24.20 0.49 4.31
CA PRO A 59 23.60 1.46 3.41
C PRO A 59 24.29 1.53 2.05
N GLY A 60 23.49 1.64 0.98
CA GLY A 60 23.98 1.64 -0.41
C GLY A 60 24.10 0.26 -1.04
N MET A 61 23.97 -0.83 -0.28
CA MET A 61 23.92 -2.17 -0.86
C MET A 61 22.60 -2.43 -1.59
N GLU A 62 22.68 -3.14 -2.71
CA GLU A 62 21.54 -3.48 -3.57
C GLU A 62 21.34 -5.01 -3.64
N PHE A 63 20.11 -5.45 -3.43
CA PHE A 63 19.71 -6.85 -3.46
C PHE A 63 18.68 -7.07 -4.55
N TYR A 64 18.93 -8.04 -5.42
CA TYR A 64 18.10 -8.37 -6.56
C TYR A 64 17.58 -9.80 -6.46
N LEU A 65 16.26 -9.97 -6.48
CA LEU A 65 15.62 -11.25 -6.23
C LEU A 65 14.83 -11.73 -7.45
N MET A 66 15.08 -12.95 -7.91
CA MET A 66 14.19 -13.60 -8.86
C MET A 66 12.80 -13.79 -8.25
N GLU A 67 11.78 -13.88 -9.07
CA GLU A 67 10.44 -14.26 -8.64
C GLU A 67 10.45 -15.63 -7.95
N GLY A 68 9.64 -15.76 -6.89
CA GLY A 68 9.52 -16.98 -6.10
C GLY A 68 9.55 -16.73 -4.59
N ASN A 69 9.61 -17.79 -3.79
CA ASN A 69 9.53 -17.71 -2.34
C ASN A 69 10.90 -17.59 -1.69
N TYR A 70 10.98 -16.75 -0.66
CA TYR A 70 12.19 -16.48 0.13
C TYR A 70 11.91 -16.69 1.61
N ALA A 71 12.82 -17.39 2.29
CA ALA A 71 12.72 -17.66 3.72
C ALA A 71 13.36 -16.52 4.55
N PRO A 72 12.90 -16.30 5.79
CA PRO A 72 13.55 -15.40 6.74
C PRO A 72 14.87 -16.00 7.25
N ASP A 73 15.62 -15.22 8.03
CA ASP A 73 16.75 -15.75 8.79
C ASP A 73 16.27 -16.85 9.77
N ILE A 74 16.76 -18.06 9.58
CA ILE A 74 16.37 -19.26 10.34
C ILE A 74 16.58 -19.13 11.86
N ASN A 75 17.51 -18.28 12.29
CA ASN A 75 17.80 -18.10 13.72
C ASN A 75 16.84 -17.14 14.40
N THR A 76 16.25 -16.21 13.64
CA THR A 76 15.42 -15.13 14.19
C THR A 76 14.00 -15.12 13.67
N ASN A 77 13.70 -15.88 12.63
CA ASN A 77 12.45 -15.85 11.86
C ASN A 77 12.08 -14.42 11.41
N LYS A 78 13.07 -13.66 10.95
CA LYS A 78 12.89 -12.26 10.54
C LYS A 78 13.62 -11.95 9.25
N TRP A 79 13.05 -11.04 8.49
CA TRP A 79 13.78 -10.27 7.50
C TRP A 79 14.08 -8.89 8.14
N VAL A 80 15.32 -8.65 8.50
CA VAL A 80 15.76 -7.34 8.98
C VAL A 80 16.34 -6.58 7.80
N ILE A 81 15.73 -5.45 7.45
CA ILE A 81 16.17 -4.60 6.34
C ILE A 81 16.70 -3.29 6.93
N PRO A 82 18.02 -3.08 6.96
CA PRO A 82 18.61 -1.85 7.47
C PRO A 82 18.25 -0.63 6.61
N GLN A 83 18.43 0.56 7.16
CA GLN A 83 18.25 1.81 6.42
C GLN A 83 19.26 1.92 5.28
N GLY A 84 18.83 2.55 4.17
CA GLY A 84 19.67 2.82 3.02
C GLY A 84 19.91 1.63 2.08
N VAL A 85 19.25 0.50 2.33
CA VAL A 85 19.32 -0.69 1.48
C VAL A 85 18.33 -0.58 0.32
N VAL A 86 18.70 -1.09 -0.86
CA VAL A 86 17.82 -1.24 -2.02
C VAL A 86 17.52 -2.73 -2.22
N LEU A 87 16.23 -3.09 -2.14
CA LEU A 87 15.75 -4.46 -2.31
C LEU A 87 14.77 -4.53 -3.49
N LYS A 88 15.14 -5.23 -4.56
CA LYS A 88 14.34 -5.33 -5.78
C LYS A 88 14.01 -6.77 -6.12
N GLY A 89 12.74 -7.13 -6.09
CA GLY A 89 12.23 -8.47 -6.38
C GLY A 89 11.47 -8.58 -7.70
N GLY A 90 10.96 -9.77 -7.97
CA GLY A 90 10.08 -10.05 -9.10
C GLY A 90 10.80 -10.24 -10.43
N TYR A 91 12.11 -10.37 -10.44
CA TYR A 91 12.87 -10.60 -11.67
C TYR A 91 12.60 -11.98 -12.24
N PRO A 92 12.32 -12.11 -13.55
CA PRO A 92 12.09 -13.42 -14.16
C PRO A 92 13.36 -14.28 -14.16
N SER A 93 13.18 -15.60 -14.13
CA SER A 93 14.28 -16.58 -14.12
C SER A 93 15.16 -16.54 -15.40
N THR A 94 14.75 -15.78 -16.39
CA THR A 94 15.49 -15.58 -17.64
C THR A 94 16.55 -14.49 -17.58
N MET A 95 16.66 -13.77 -16.46
CA MET A 95 17.69 -12.75 -16.29
C MET A 95 19.09 -13.33 -16.39
N LYS A 96 20.04 -12.52 -16.90
CA LYS A 96 21.42 -12.92 -17.16
C LYS A 96 22.42 -11.85 -16.74
N GLY A 97 23.64 -12.30 -16.42
CA GLY A 97 24.75 -11.43 -16.02
C GLY A 97 24.41 -10.63 -14.77
N THR A 98 24.69 -9.34 -14.82
CA THR A 98 24.39 -8.37 -13.76
C THR A 98 23.32 -7.36 -14.18
N LYS A 99 22.47 -7.73 -15.14
CA LYS A 99 21.39 -6.87 -15.64
C LYS A 99 20.32 -6.66 -14.56
N THR A 100 19.97 -5.40 -14.29
CA THR A 100 19.04 -5.01 -13.22
C THR A 100 17.86 -4.17 -13.70
N SER A 101 17.77 -3.89 -15.02
CA SER A 101 16.61 -3.21 -15.58
C SER A 101 15.42 -4.17 -15.68
N TYR A 102 14.26 -3.75 -15.15
CA TYR A 102 13.04 -4.55 -15.14
C TYR A 102 11.79 -3.66 -15.13
N ASN A 103 10.76 -4.07 -15.87
CA ASN A 103 9.47 -3.40 -15.84
C ASN A 103 8.54 -4.03 -14.80
N TYR A 104 8.43 -3.43 -13.64
CA TYR A 104 7.60 -3.92 -12.53
C TYR A 104 6.10 -3.92 -12.83
N ALA A 105 5.64 -3.18 -13.85
CA ALA A 105 4.24 -3.24 -14.29
C ALA A 105 3.86 -4.62 -14.86
N LEU A 106 4.83 -5.48 -15.20
CA LEU A 106 4.61 -6.87 -15.60
C LEU A 106 4.16 -7.76 -14.43
N GLY A 107 4.32 -7.30 -13.19
CA GLY A 107 3.74 -7.94 -12.01
C GLY A 107 4.50 -9.13 -11.44
N GLY A 108 5.76 -9.37 -11.84
CA GLY A 108 6.63 -10.36 -11.18
C GLY A 108 6.78 -10.06 -9.68
N GLN A 109 6.87 -11.09 -8.85
CA GLN A 109 6.93 -10.94 -7.40
C GLN A 109 7.90 -11.93 -6.76
N SER A 110 8.73 -11.40 -5.87
CA SER A 110 9.44 -12.21 -4.88
C SER A 110 8.62 -12.21 -3.59
N VAL A 111 8.39 -13.40 -3.03
CA VAL A 111 7.41 -13.60 -1.97
C VAL A 111 8.11 -13.80 -0.63
N PHE A 112 7.80 -12.94 0.32
CA PHE A 112 8.13 -13.10 1.74
C PHE A 112 6.85 -13.57 2.44
N SER A 113 6.76 -14.87 2.70
CA SER A 113 5.61 -15.49 3.36
C SER A 113 5.97 -15.86 4.79
N ALA A 114 5.07 -15.56 5.71
CA ALA A 114 5.21 -16.03 7.09
C ALA A 114 4.69 -17.46 7.29
N ASP A 115 4.01 -18.04 6.32
CA ASP A 115 3.66 -19.47 6.27
C ASP A 115 4.94 -20.28 6.01
N LEU A 116 5.59 -20.70 7.09
CA LEU A 116 6.91 -21.35 7.04
C LEU A 116 6.82 -22.85 6.82
N ASP A 117 5.73 -23.49 7.20
CA ASP A 117 5.52 -24.93 7.01
C ASP A 117 4.77 -25.27 5.70
N GLY A 118 4.20 -24.27 5.02
CA GLY A 118 3.58 -24.40 3.72
C GLY A 118 2.17 -24.99 3.76
N ASP A 119 1.49 -24.94 4.91
CA ASP A 119 0.13 -25.46 5.06
C ASP A 119 -0.95 -24.49 4.53
N GLY A 120 -0.56 -23.30 4.12
CA GLY A 120 -1.41 -22.23 3.55
C GLY A 120 -2.11 -21.41 4.61
N LYS A 121 -1.69 -21.48 5.86
CA LYS A 121 -2.23 -20.70 6.97
C LYS A 121 -1.11 -20.08 7.78
N GLY A 122 -1.26 -18.83 8.18
CA GLY A 122 -0.45 -18.28 9.24
C GLY A 122 -0.96 -18.83 10.59
N ASP A 123 -0.15 -19.52 11.36
CA ASP A 123 -0.51 -20.02 12.68
C ASP A 123 0.63 -19.91 13.71
N ASN A 124 0.51 -20.61 14.85
CA ASN A 124 1.46 -20.53 15.95
C ASN A 124 2.85 -21.10 15.62
N THR A 125 3.00 -21.84 14.53
CA THR A 125 4.26 -22.41 14.06
C THR A 125 4.94 -21.51 13.04
N ASP A 126 4.21 -20.54 12.47
CA ASP A 126 4.58 -19.70 11.33
C ASP A 126 4.86 -18.25 11.74
N TYR A 127 5.75 -18.05 12.68
CA TYR A 127 6.04 -16.68 13.13
C TYR A 127 7.22 -16.06 12.38
N ALA A 128 6.93 -15.35 11.31
CA ALA A 128 7.92 -14.54 10.63
C ALA A 128 7.40 -13.13 10.35
N PHE A 129 8.29 -12.15 10.34
CA PHE A 129 7.93 -10.77 9.99
C PHE A 129 9.14 -9.98 9.45
N VAL A 130 8.82 -8.89 8.76
CA VAL A 130 9.80 -7.94 8.24
C VAL A 130 9.94 -6.77 9.19
N TYR A 131 11.18 -6.48 9.58
CA TYR A 131 11.53 -5.32 10.37
C TYR A 131 12.38 -4.35 9.52
N ILE A 132 11.98 -3.09 9.46
CA ILE A 132 12.70 -2.05 8.72
C ILE A 132 12.99 -0.89 9.65
N GLY A 133 14.26 -0.52 9.78
CA GLY A 133 14.68 0.62 10.58
C GLY A 133 15.82 0.34 11.54
N GLU A 134 16.06 1.28 12.42
CA GLU A 134 16.97 1.09 13.55
C GLU A 134 16.31 0.16 14.55
N GLY A 135 16.85 -0.99 14.83
CA GLY A 135 16.35 -1.99 15.76
C GLY A 135 15.47 -1.43 16.91
N PRO A 136 14.93 -2.22 17.83
CA PRO A 136 14.08 -1.71 18.91
C PRO A 136 14.90 -0.74 19.77
N ALA A 137 15.09 0.48 19.25
CA ALA A 137 15.81 1.52 19.95
C ALA A 137 15.06 1.85 21.21
N THR A 138 15.67 1.59 22.35
CA THR A 138 15.23 2.04 23.66
C THR A 138 15.48 3.55 23.83
N GLU A 139 16.22 4.17 22.91
CA GLU A 139 16.58 5.58 22.94
C GLU A 139 16.02 6.33 21.73
N LYS A 140 15.59 7.56 21.93
CA LYS A 140 15.18 8.48 20.85
C LYS A 140 16.36 8.67 19.90
N SER A 141 16.18 8.37 18.60
CA SER A 141 16.97 9.03 17.59
C SER A 141 16.55 10.50 17.58
N GLU A 142 17.47 11.43 17.73
CA GLU A 142 17.18 12.86 17.62
C GLU A 142 16.99 13.27 16.13
N ALA A 143 17.30 12.36 15.21
CA ALA A 143 17.21 12.61 13.78
C ALA A 143 15.75 12.57 13.31
N TYR A 144 15.35 13.61 12.62
CA TYR A 144 14.09 13.64 11.87
C TYR A 144 14.27 12.84 10.56
N TYR A 145 13.19 12.30 9.99
CA TYR A 145 13.25 11.40 8.81
C TYR A 145 14.10 11.94 7.63
N LYS A 146 14.26 13.25 7.50
CA LYS A 146 15.09 13.87 6.44
C LYS A 146 16.58 13.52 6.52
N ASP A 147 17.03 13.13 7.70
CA ASP A 147 18.42 12.76 7.96
C ASP A 147 18.63 11.24 7.84
N TRP A 148 17.53 10.48 7.61
CA TRP A 148 17.61 9.04 7.45
C TRP A 148 17.96 8.65 6.02
N GLN A 149 18.71 7.58 5.90
CA GLN A 149 19.02 7.01 4.59
C GLN A 149 17.79 6.23 4.09
N LYS A 150 17.37 6.58 2.88
CA LYS A 150 16.17 6.01 2.27
C LYS A 150 16.38 4.56 1.87
N THR A 151 15.52 3.67 2.36
CA THR A 151 15.40 2.29 1.94
C THR A 151 14.41 2.20 0.78
N GLU A 152 14.72 1.44 -0.27
CA GLU A 152 13.84 1.23 -1.41
C GLU A 152 13.50 -0.25 -1.55
N ILE A 153 12.21 -0.57 -1.68
CA ILE A 153 11.72 -1.94 -1.80
C ILE A 153 10.78 -2.05 -3.00
N TRP A 154 11.09 -2.94 -3.93
CA TRP A 154 10.39 -3.08 -5.20
C TRP A 154 9.93 -4.52 -5.44
N GLY A 155 8.69 -4.72 -5.93
CA GLY A 155 8.20 -5.99 -6.43
C GLY A 155 8.21 -7.15 -5.42
N ILE A 156 8.01 -6.85 -4.14
CA ILE A 156 7.93 -7.85 -3.06
C ILE A 156 6.48 -8.05 -2.63
N THR A 157 6.08 -9.31 -2.49
CA THR A 157 4.83 -9.69 -1.84
C THR A 157 5.10 -10.07 -0.39
N PHE A 158 4.47 -9.37 0.55
CA PHE A 158 4.47 -9.63 1.99
C PHE A 158 3.15 -10.28 2.37
N ARG A 159 3.16 -11.56 2.74
CA ARG A 159 1.92 -12.31 2.94
C ARG A 159 1.96 -13.26 4.13
N ASP A 160 0.76 -13.70 4.53
CA ASP A 160 0.51 -14.71 5.54
C ASP A 160 1.06 -14.34 6.93
N GLY A 161 1.31 -13.03 7.14
CA GLY A 161 1.79 -12.53 8.41
C GLY A 161 0.76 -12.72 9.51
N MET A 162 1.20 -13.38 10.59
CA MET A 162 0.42 -13.57 11.79
C MET A 162 1.18 -13.08 13.01
N ARG A 163 0.49 -12.39 13.90
CA ARG A 163 1.13 -11.93 15.13
C ARG A 163 0.79 -12.83 16.30
N LEU A 164 1.80 -13.40 16.90
CA LEU A 164 1.73 -14.12 18.15
C LEU A 164 2.44 -13.33 19.26
N ASN A 165 1.67 -12.95 20.27
CA ASN A 165 2.18 -12.62 21.62
C ASN A 165 3.48 -11.80 21.66
N SER A 166 3.56 -10.61 21.05
CA SER A 166 4.86 -9.98 20.98
C SER A 166 4.91 -8.49 21.31
N LYS A 167 6.12 -8.05 21.54
CA LYS A 167 6.51 -6.66 21.78
C LYS A 167 6.40 -5.76 20.55
N TYR A 168 6.15 -6.34 19.36
CA TYR A 168 6.11 -5.65 18.07
C TYR A 168 4.67 -5.52 17.57
N TRP A 169 4.35 -4.49 16.79
CA TRP A 169 2.98 -4.07 16.53
C TRP A 169 2.50 -4.36 15.11
N GLY A 170 3.11 -4.80 14.14
CA GLY A 170 2.61 -5.14 12.78
C GLY A 170 2.36 -6.64 12.60
N ASN A 171 1.46 -7.01 11.70
CA ASN A 171 1.24 -8.42 11.38
C ASN A 171 2.37 -9.00 10.53
N MET A 172 2.79 -8.28 9.48
CA MET A 172 3.82 -8.74 8.57
C MET A 172 5.00 -7.77 8.46
N VAL A 173 4.74 -6.47 8.36
CA VAL A 173 5.79 -5.47 8.19
C VAL A 173 5.72 -4.44 9.32
N PHE A 174 6.85 -4.18 9.95
CA PHE A 174 7.01 -3.16 10.96
C PHE A 174 8.11 -2.16 10.55
N VAL A 175 7.72 -0.90 10.35
CA VAL A 175 8.63 0.19 10.00
C VAL A 175 8.76 1.12 11.19
N GLN A 176 9.97 1.26 11.73
CA GLN A 176 10.23 2.10 12.89
C GLN A 176 11.43 3.01 12.66
N SER A 177 11.21 4.32 12.79
CA SER A 177 12.27 5.32 12.67
C SER A 177 13.10 5.14 11.40
N ALA A 178 12.42 5.04 10.26
CA ALA A 178 13.04 4.82 8.96
C ALA A 178 12.35 5.62 7.85
N GLN A 179 13.07 5.89 6.78
CA GLN A 179 12.53 6.37 5.53
C GLN A 179 12.48 5.23 4.52
N VAL A 180 11.28 4.90 4.02
CA VAL A 180 11.09 3.74 3.15
C VAL A 180 10.17 4.07 1.98
N ASP A 181 10.60 3.69 0.77
CA ASP A 181 9.78 3.70 -0.43
C ASP A 181 9.44 2.26 -0.84
N PHE A 182 8.15 1.95 -0.93
CA PHE A 182 7.64 0.70 -1.49
C PHE A 182 7.11 0.96 -2.89
N HIS A 183 7.56 0.19 -3.87
CA HIS A 183 7.12 0.27 -5.26
C HIS A 183 6.63 -1.09 -5.75
N PHE A 184 5.44 -1.15 -6.33
CA PHE A 184 4.85 -2.37 -6.89
C PHE A 184 4.80 -3.54 -5.87
N CYS A 185 4.74 -3.21 -4.58
CA CYS A 185 4.69 -4.21 -3.52
C CYS A 185 3.25 -4.65 -3.24
N ARG A 186 3.10 -5.86 -2.70
CA ARG A 186 1.81 -6.42 -2.32
C ARG A 186 1.82 -6.83 -0.85
N PHE A 187 0.76 -6.49 -0.14
CA PHE A 187 0.53 -6.86 1.27
C PHE A 187 -0.78 -7.67 1.30
N LEU A 188 -0.66 -8.99 1.34
CA LEU A 188 -1.78 -9.90 1.06
C LEU A 188 -2.01 -10.90 2.20
N ASN A 189 -3.28 -11.16 2.53
CA ASN A 189 -3.67 -12.26 3.43
C ASN A 189 -2.98 -12.26 4.81
N ASN A 190 -2.62 -11.08 5.32
CA ASN A 190 -2.02 -10.97 6.64
C ASN A 190 -3.15 -11.01 7.68
N ASP A 191 -3.22 -12.07 8.50
CA ASP A 191 -4.35 -12.35 9.37
C ASP A 191 -3.94 -12.58 10.82
N SER A 192 -4.46 -11.76 11.72
CA SER A 192 -4.23 -11.88 13.17
C SER A 192 -5.41 -12.44 13.95
N GLN A 193 -6.42 -13.02 13.30
CA GLN A 193 -7.66 -13.47 13.98
C GLN A 193 -7.45 -14.56 15.02
N THR A 194 -6.46 -15.41 14.86
CA THR A 194 -6.29 -16.59 15.69
C THR A 194 -5.69 -16.32 17.06
N ASN A 195 -5.32 -15.07 17.34
CA ASN A 195 -4.64 -14.72 18.58
C ASN A 195 -5.56 -14.01 19.58
N ASP A 196 -6.14 -14.77 20.51
CA ASP A 196 -6.99 -14.25 21.59
C ASP A 196 -6.24 -13.34 22.59
N ASP A 197 -4.92 -13.47 22.70
CA ASP A 197 -4.08 -12.71 23.62
C ASP A 197 -3.51 -11.41 23.01
N ALA A 198 -3.73 -11.16 21.74
CA ALA A 198 -3.21 -9.96 21.08
C ALA A 198 -3.87 -8.69 21.62
N ASN A 199 -3.17 -7.97 22.45
CA ASN A 199 -3.50 -6.59 22.77
C ASN A 199 -3.25 -5.70 21.54
N GLY A 200 -4.25 -5.67 20.62
CA GLY A 200 -4.24 -4.73 19.51
C GLY A 200 -3.18 -5.04 18.43
N SER A 201 -3.31 -6.17 17.73
CA SER A 201 -2.60 -6.36 16.48
C SER A 201 -3.10 -5.34 15.47
N ASN A 202 -2.19 -4.75 14.72
CA ASN A 202 -2.48 -3.69 13.77
C ASN A 202 -2.01 -4.13 12.40
N GLY A 203 -2.75 -3.84 11.38
CA GLY A 203 -2.52 -3.96 9.96
C GLY A 203 -1.39 -4.83 9.39
N ALA A 204 -1.45 -5.10 8.12
CA ALA A 204 -0.35 -5.77 7.40
C ALA A 204 0.98 -5.02 7.57
N ILE A 205 0.92 -3.68 7.60
CA ILE A 205 2.07 -2.81 7.89
C ILE A 205 1.75 -1.86 9.04
N GLU A 206 2.68 -1.75 9.97
CA GLU A 206 2.68 -0.75 11.04
C GLU A 206 3.80 0.26 10.84
N ILE A 207 3.47 1.55 10.88
CA ILE A 207 4.37 2.68 10.62
C ILE A 207 4.50 3.51 11.89
N TRP A 208 5.68 3.47 12.52
CA TRP A 208 5.96 4.20 13.77
C TRP A 208 7.01 5.28 13.58
N GLY A 209 6.60 6.55 13.72
CA GLY A 209 7.48 7.69 13.63
C GLY A 209 8.41 7.61 12.42
N SER A 210 7.88 7.19 11.29
CA SER A 210 8.61 6.88 10.08
C SER A 210 8.07 7.66 8.91
N ALA A 211 8.87 7.81 7.87
CA ALA A 211 8.47 8.37 6.59
C ALA A 211 8.34 7.25 5.55
N VAL A 212 7.11 6.90 5.21
CA VAL A 212 6.83 5.79 4.29
C VAL A 212 6.08 6.29 3.06
N ARG A 213 6.57 5.91 1.86
CA ARG A 213 5.84 6.12 0.61
C ARG A 213 5.55 4.78 -0.05
N CYS A 214 4.34 4.64 -0.58
CA CYS A 214 3.92 3.48 -1.35
C CYS A 214 3.43 3.93 -2.72
N PHE A 215 4.03 3.40 -3.78
CA PHE A 215 3.67 3.66 -5.15
C PHE A 215 3.24 2.38 -5.85
N ASP A 216 2.07 2.38 -6.49
CA ASP A 216 1.55 1.24 -7.24
C ASP A 216 1.47 -0.05 -6.40
N CYS A 217 1.15 0.09 -5.10
CA CYS A 217 1.09 -1.02 -4.16
C CYS A 217 -0.34 -1.55 -3.96
N ILE A 218 -0.45 -2.82 -3.58
CA ILE A 218 -1.72 -3.52 -3.33
C ILE A 218 -1.77 -3.97 -1.87
N PHE A 219 -2.83 -3.55 -1.16
CA PHE A 219 -3.17 -3.99 0.20
C PHE A 219 -4.51 -4.72 0.15
N ARG A 220 -4.50 -6.05 0.16
CA ARG A 220 -5.71 -6.83 -0.10
C ARG A 220 -5.84 -8.00 0.87
N ASP A 221 -7.09 -8.26 1.30
CA ASP A 221 -7.47 -9.43 2.09
C ASP A 221 -6.75 -9.51 3.45
N ASN A 222 -6.37 -8.38 4.03
CA ASN A 222 -5.73 -8.34 5.33
C ASN A 222 -6.77 -8.24 6.44
N ILE A 223 -6.53 -8.94 7.55
CA ILE A 223 -7.45 -9.00 8.68
C ILE A 223 -6.72 -8.65 9.96
N THR A 224 -7.30 -7.78 10.78
CA THR A 224 -6.80 -7.51 12.12
C THR A 224 -7.88 -7.79 13.18
N ALA A 225 -7.50 -8.56 14.20
CA ALA A 225 -8.33 -8.80 15.37
C ALA A 225 -7.96 -7.83 16.50
N LYS A 226 -8.97 -7.21 17.12
CA LYS A 226 -8.80 -6.26 18.25
C LYS A 226 -7.94 -5.03 17.92
N GLY A 227 -7.47 -4.88 16.69
CA GLY A 227 -6.63 -3.78 16.20
C GLY A 227 -7.41 -2.76 15.37
N SER A 228 -6.68 -1.89 14.73
CA SER A 228 -7.20 -0.85 13.84
C SER A 228 -6.37 -0.78 12.56
N GLY A 229 -7.03 -0.58 11.40
CA GLY A 229 -6.35 -0.45 10.11
C GLY A 229 -5.77 -1.76 9.61
N ALA A 230 -6.59 -2.66 9.04
CA ALA A 230 -6.13 -3.97 8.62
C ALA A 230 -5.07 -3.93 7.49
N ALA A 231 -5.11 -2.93 6.61
CA ALA A 231 -4.04 -2.70 5.65
C ALA A 231 -2.83 -2.05 6.33
N PHE A 232 -3.05 -0.90 6.99
CA PHE A 232 -1.98 -0.25 7.72
C PHE A 232 -2.47 0.55 8.94
N GLN A 233 -1.54 0.73 9.89
CA GLN A 233 -1.70 1.70 10.96
C GLN A 233 -0.50 2.65 11.02
N VAL A 234 -0.78 3.94 11.22
CA VAL A 234 0.22 4.98 11.44
C VAL A 234 0.19 5.41 12.90
N ARG A 235 1.35 5.47 13.54
CA ARG A 235 1.54 5.94 14.92
C ARG A 235 2.74 6.86 15.03
N ALA A 236 2.68 7.76 15.99
CA ALA A 236 3.87 8.44 16.42
C ALA A 236 4.83 7.47 17.14
N ARG A 237 6.12 7.77 17.11
CA ARG A 237 7.15 6.96 17.76
C ARG A 237 6.95 6.80 19.26
N GLN A 238 6.39 7.81 19.91
CA GLN A 238 6.12 7.83 21.36
C GLN A 238 4.69 8.26 21.67
N SER A 239 3.72 7.51 21.18
CA SER A 239 2.29 7.85 21.31
C SER A 239 1.79 8.04 22.75
N ASN A 240 2.50 7.54 23.77
CA ASN A 240 2.08 7.56 25.18
C ASN A 240 2.92 8.50 26.06
N SER A 241 3.81 9.32 25.48
CA SER A 241 4.70 10.19 26.24
C SER A 241 4.22 11.63 26.19
N SER A 242 4.24 12.32 27.33
CA SER A 242 4.03 13.77 27.44
C SER A 242 5.17 14.58 26.77
N ALA A 243 6.22 13.92 26.31
CA ALA A 243 7.37 14.49 25.62
C ALA A 243 7.31 14.28 24.10
N HIS A 244 6.10 14.07 23.55
CA HIS A 244 5.86 13.92 22.12
C HIS A 244 6.14 15.23 21.39
N GLY A 245 7.09 15.21 20.47
CA GLY A 245 7.43 16.34 19.61
C GLY A 245 7.11 16.08 18.12
N PRO A 246 7.21 17.09 17.27
CA PRO A 246 7.01 16.91 15.82
C PRO A 246 7.93 15.86 15.18
N GLU A 247 9.10 15.65 15.76
CA GLU A 247 10.08 14.63 15.34
C GLU A 247 9.61 13.19 15.57
N ASP A 248 8.61 13.00 16.42
CA ASP A 248 8.00 11.68 16.65
C ASP A 248 6.89 11.36 15.63
N ASN A 249 6.46 12.34 14.83
CA ASN A 249 5.39 12.18 13.87
C ASN A 249 5.80 11.30 12.69
N ALA A 250 4.87 10.49 12.22
CA ALA A 250 5.01 9.75 10.97
C ALA A 250 4.45 10.56 9.79
N VAL A 251 5.01 10.30 8.61
CA VAL A 251 4.44 10.72 7.34
C VAL A 251 4.22 9.48 6.47
N ALA A 252 2.98 9.23 6.07
CA ALA A 252 2.64 8.11 5.21
C ALA A 252 2.00 8.62 3.91
N TYR A 253 2.58 8.25 2.79
CA TYR A 253 2.16 8.68 1.46
C TYR A 253 1.83 7.47 0.58
N PHE A 254 0.64 7.47 0.01
CA PHE A 254 0.16 6.42 -0.87
C PHE A 254 -0.28 7.03 -2.20
N GLU A 255 0.30 6.56 -3.29
CA GLU A 255 -0.05 6.99 -4.63
C GLU A 255 -0.29 5.80 -5.55
N ARG A 256 -1.42 5.83 -6.27
CA ARG A 256 -1.87 4.76 -7.17
C ARG A 256 -1.98 3.39 -6.48
N CYS A 257 -2.33 3.39 -5.19
CA CYS A 257 -2.46 2.18 -4.39
C CYS A 257 -3.89 1.66 -4.35
N GLU A 258 -4.00 0.34 -4.19
CA GLU A 258 -5.26 -0.36 -3.93
C GLU A 258 -5.34 -0.81 -2.48
N PHE A 259 -6.44 -0.46 -1.80
CA PHE A 259 -6.81 -0.97 -0.49
C PHE A 259 -8.16 -1.65 -0.62
N ARG A 260 -8.19 -2.98 -0.57
CA ARG A 260 -9.41 -3.73 -0.84
C ARG A 260 -9.61 -4.92 0.07
N ASN A 261 -10.89 -5.12 0.49
CA ASN A 261 -11.32 -6.26 1.30
C ASN A 261 -10.49 -6.44 2.60
N ASN A 262 -10.04 -5.33 3.19
CA ASN A 262 -9.31 -5.39 4.47
C ASN A 262 -10.32 -5.25 5.62
N ILE A 263 -10.16 -6.05 6.67
CA ILE A 263 -11.19 -6.23 7.69
C ILE A 263 -10.61 -6.04 9.11
N ALA A 264 -11.16 -5.09 9.86
CA ALA A 264 -10.83 -4.92 11.27
C ALA A 264 -11.98 -5.47 12.15
N TYR A 265 -11.72 -6.60 12.81
CA TYR A 265 -12.70 -7.25 13.68
C TYR A 265 -12.47 -6.95 15.17
N SER A 266 -13.57 -7.04 15.92
CA SER A 266 -13.48 -7.38 17.35
C SER A 266 -13.84 -8.87 17.48
N THR A 267 -12.86 -9.71 17.75
CA THR A 267 -13.07 -11.16 17.93
C THR A 267 -13.72 -11.51 19.27
N LEU A 268 -14.06 -10.52 20.07
CA LEU A 268 -14.80 -10.79 21.28
C LEU A 268 -16.19 -11.35 20.90
N THR A 269 -16.36 -12.63 21.12
CA THR A 269 -17.62 -13.37 21.11
C THR A 269 -18.55 -12.92 22.24
N SER A 270 -18.34 -11.74 22.80
CA SER A 270 -19.18 -11.18 23.82
C SER A 270 -20.48 -10.69 23.20
N GLU A 271 -21.56 -11.07 23.84
CA GLU A 271 -22.94 -10.63 23.63
C GLU A 271 -23.00 -9.15 23.19
N PRO A 272 -23.92 -8.78 22.31
CA PRO A 272 -24.14 -7.39 21.93
C PRO A 272 -24.34 -6.53 23.17
N GLY A 273 -23.39 -5.65 23.47
CA GLY A 273 -23.42 -4.74 24.62
C GLY A 273 -22.16 -4.74 25.51
N ASN A 274 -21.32 -5.78 25.42
CA ASN A 274 -20.10 -5.89 26.28
C ASN A 274 -18.78 -5.56 25.55
N GLU A 275 -18.87 -5.00 24.38
CA GLU A 275 -17.72 -4.70 23.54
C GLU A 275 -16.95 -3.48 24.07
N LYS A 276 -15.94 -3.72 24.85
CA LYS A 276 -15.14 -2.66 25.51
C LYS A 276 -14.25 -1.87 24.56
N TRP A 277 -13.90 -2.40 23.39
CA TRP A 277 -12.94 -1.79 22.47
C TRP A 277 -13.48 -1.83 21.04
N GLY A 278 -13.79 -0.68 20.47
CA GLY A 278 -14.15 -0.57 19.07
C GLY A 278 -12.91 -0.66 18.19
N THR A 279 -12.96 -1.46 17.15
CA THR A 279 -11.97 -1.42 16.07
C THR A 279 -12.28 -0.25 15.15
N TYR A 280 -11.25 0.46 14.73
CA TYR A 280 -11.33 1.61 13.85
C TYR A 280 -10.59 1.36 12.56
N GLY A 281 -11.04 1.96 11.45
CA GLY A 281 -10.37 1.87 10.18
C GLY A 281 -10.33 0.45 9.62
N GLY A 282 -11.27 0.05 8.81
CA GLY A 282 -11.27 -1.26 8.15
C GLY A 282 -10.02 -1.44 7.31
N ASN A 283 -9.80 -0.52 6.37
CA ASN A 283 -8.55 -0.47 5.62
C ASN A 283 -7.43 0.21 6.44
N CYS A 284 -7.64 1.44 6.88
CA CYS A 284 -6.55 2.30 7.31
C CYS A 284 -6.87 3.01 8.62
N SER A 285 -5.89 3.17 9.50
CA SER A 285 -6.01 3.92 10.74
C SER A 285 -4.78 4.80 11.00
N VAL A 286 -5.02 6.07 11.28
CA VAL A 286 -4.03 7.01 11.81
C VAL A 286 -4.36 7.23 13.27
N ALA A 287 -3.47 6.85 14.18
CA ALA A 287 -3.68 7.03 15.62
C ALA A 287 -3.70 8.52 16.00
N ASP A 288 -4.17 8.84 17.19
CA ASP A 288 -4.16 10.23 17.66
C ASP A 288 -2.71 10.74 17.78
N ASN A 289 -2.45 11.97 17.34
CA ASN A 289 -1.13 12.60 17.32
C ASN A 289 -0.06 11.82 16.52
N ALA A 290 -0.45 11.08 15.51
CA ALA A 290 0.49 10.23 14.76
C ALA A 290 1.23 10.97 13.65
N GLY A 291 0.62 12.01 13.05
CA GLY A 291 1.26 12.80 12.00
C GLY A 291 0.40 13.03 10.76
N THR A 292 0.95 12.79 9.58
CA THR A 292 0.32 13.15 8.31
C THR A 292 0.16 11.94 7.38
N VAL A 293 -0.98 11.86 6.69
CA VAL A 293 -1.24 10.82 5.69
C VAL A 293 -1.75 11.42 4.38
N TYR A 294 -1.30 10.85 3.25
CA TYR A 294 -1.70 11.22 1.90
C TYR A 294 -2.24 10.02 1.14
N PHE A 295 -3.38 10.21 0.49
CA PHE A 295 -3.93 9.28 -0.49
C PHE A 295 -4.11 10.02 -1.80
N VAL A 296 -3.35 9.64 -2.81
CA VAL A 296 -3.33 10.27 -4.13
C VAL A 296 -3.64 9.22 -5.19
N ASN A 297 -4.67 9.43 -5.99
CA ASN A 297 -5.06 8.49 -7.04
C ASN A 297 -5.26 7.03 -6.54
N CYS A 298 -5.79 6.83 -5.33
CA CYS A 298 -5.98 5.52 -4.71
C CYS A 298 -7.42 5.02 -4.80
N ILE A 299 -7.61 3.70 -4.78
CA ILE A 299 -8.90 3.07 -4.49
C ILE A 299 -8.90 2.47 -3.08
N ILE A 300 -9.93 2.80 -2.31
CA ILE A 300 -10.18 2.30 -0.94
C ILE A 300 -11.56 1.66 -0.94
N ALA A 301 -11.63 0.31 -0.98
CA ALA A 301 -12.86 -0.39 -1.26
C ALA A 301 -13.07 -1.64 -0.40
N ASP A 302 -14.34 -2.06 -0.30
CA ASP A 302 -14.79 -3.32 0.26
C ASP A 302 -14.27 -3.61 1.68
N ALA A 303 -13.87 -2.57 2.41
CA ALA A 303 -13.40 -2.73 3.79
C ALA A 303 -14.57 -3.01 4.74
N LYS A 304 -14.23 -3.63 5.86
CA LYS A 304 -15.20 -3.84 6.94
C LYS A 304 -14.57 -3.49 8.28
N CYS A 305 -15.31 -2.78 9.11
CA CYS A 305 -14.95 -2.62 10.51
C CYS A 305 -16.19 -2.47 11.39
N TRP A 306 -15.97 -2.58 12.69
CA TRP A 306 -17.05 -2.62 13.64
C TRP A 306 -17.56 -1.23 14.04
N TYR A 307 -16.71 -0.19 13.96
CA TYR A 307 -17.03 1.07 14.63
C TYR A 307 -16.97 2.33 13.76
N ARG A 308 -15.80 2.82 13.32
CA ARG A 308 -15.66 4.12 12.63
C ARG A 308 -14.59 4.12 11.55
N GLY A 309 -14.81 4.95 10.52
CA GLY A 309 -13.85 5.19 9.47
C GLY A 309 -13.49 3.91 8.73
N VAL A 310 -14.48 3.24 8.12
CA VAL A 310 -14.25 1.93 7.50
C VAL A 310 -13.19 2.01 6.43
N GLY A 311 -13.25 3.00 5.56
CA GLY A 311 -12.16 3.29 4.62
C GLY A 311 -10.94 3.77 5.40
N ILE A 312 -11.07 4.87 6.14
CA ILE A 312 -9.99 5.40 6.98
C ILE A 312 -10.51 6.11 8.24
N ARG A 313 -9.87 5.81 9.37
CA ARG A 313 -9.95 6.63 10.57
C ARG A 313 -8.75 7.58 10.62
N VAL A 314 -9.01 8.86 10.65
CA VAL A 314 -8.02 9.89 10.99
C VAL A 314 -8.21 10.25 12.46
N GLY A 315 -7.25 9.92 13.30
CA GLY A 315 -7.26 10.26 14.73
C GLY A 315 -7.13 11.76 14.99
N GLY A 316 -7.23 12.16 16.26
CA GLY A 316 -7.11 13.58 16.64
C GLY A 316 -5.73 14.17 16.38
N ASN A 317 -5.68 15.48 16.13
CA ASN A 317 -4.45 16.26 15.90
C ASN A 317 -3.58 15.78 14.71
N ASN A 318 -4.17 15.10 13.76
CA ASN A 318 -3.48 14.64 12.55
C ASN A 318 -3.83 15.51 11.33
N THR A 319 -3.05 15.34 10.26
CA THR A 319 -3.35 15.91 8.96
C THR A 319 -3.57 14.80 7.93
N ALA A 320 -4.64 14.90 7.14
CA ALA A 320 -4.94 13.93 6.09
C ALA A 320 -5.27 14.62 4.77
N TYR A 321 -4.72 14.09 3.68
CA TYR A 321 -4.96 14.55 2.33
C TYR A 321 -5.59 13.43 1.50
N PHE A 322 -6.73 13.72 0.90
CA PHE A 322 -7.46 12.83 0.00
C PHE A 322 -7.56 13.51 -1.35
N ILE A 323 -6.84 13.01 -2.35
CA ILE A 323 -6.72 13.66 -3.65
C ILE A 323 -6.97 12.65 -4.75
N ASN A 324 -7.94 12.93 -5.63
CA ASN A 324 -8.31 12.09 -6.77
C ASN A 324 -8.49 10.61 -6.40
N SER A 325 -9.02 10.32 -5.22
CA SER A 325 -9.16 8.96 -4.71
C SER A 325 -10.62 8.50 -4.70
N THR A 326 -10.84 7.20 -4.83
CA THR A 326 -12.16 6.57 -4.85
C THR A 326 -12.37 5.74 -3.58
N PHE A 327 -13.40 6.05 -2.81
CA PHE A 327 -13.89 5.25 -1.69
C PHE A 327 -15.18 4.57 -2.11
N TYR A 328 -15.18 3.26 -2.13
CA TYR A 328 -16.24 2.45 -2.68
C TYR A 328 -16.62 1.32 -1.74
N ASN A 329 -17.91 1.18 -1.41
CA ASN A 329 -18.44 0.04 -0.68
C ASN A 329 -17.67 -0.30 0.60
N ASN A 330 -17.59 0.64 1.53
CA ASN A 330 -16.94 0.44 2.83
C ASN A 330 -18.01 0.40 3.94
N PRO A 331 -18.78 -0.70 4.09
CA PRO A 331 -19.89 -0.74 5.03
C PRO A 331 -19.42 -0.75 6.48
N CYS A 332 -20.06 0.09 7.31
CA CYS A 332 -19.84 0.14 8.76
C CYS A 332 -20.95 -0.64 9.47
N ARG A 333 -20.60 -1.54 10.39
CA ARG A 333 -21.58 -2.20 11.24
C ARG A 333 -22.07 -1.24 12.33
N GLN A 334 -23.32 -0.82 12.22
CA GLN A 334 -23.93 0.06 13.23
C GLN A 334 -24.18 -0.70 14.53
N ARG A 335 -23.78 -0.11 15.65
CA ARG A 335 -24.21 -0.56 16.97
C ARG A 335 -25.39 0.24 17.46
N SER A 336 -26.41 -0.45 17.91
CA SER A 336 -27.67 0.11 18.42
C SER A 336 -27.51 1.08 19.62
N ASN A 337 -26.35 1.13 20.28
CA ASN A 337 -26.18 1.84 21.54
C ASN A 337 -25.19 3.02 21.52
N ARG A 338 -24.53 3.34 20.43
CA ARG A 338 -23.52 4.41 20.37
C ARG A 338 -23.65 5.37 19.19
N GLY A 339 -24.85 5.80 18.88
CA GLY A 339 -25.09 6.90 17.94
C GLY A 339 -24.49 6.68 16.53
N SER A 340 -25.26 7.02 15.59
CA SER A 340 -25.21 6.79 14.17
C SER A 340 -24.16 7.59 13.38
N ASN A 341 -22.96 7.88 13.87
CA ASN A 341 -22.12 8.86 13.21
C ASN A 341 -20.70 8.31 12.95
N ASN A 342 -20.58 7.42 12.01
CA ASN A 342 -19.37 6.60 11.97
C ASN A 342 -18.43 6.83 10.80
N GLY A 343 -18.82 7.54 9.72
CA GLY A 343 -18.00 7.77 8.53
C GLY A 343 -17.58 6.48 7.84
N SER A 344 -18.29 6.06 6.80
CA SER A 344 -17.92 4.83 6.09
C SER A 344 -16.66 5.00 5.26
N ALA A 345 -16.52 6.09 4.53
CA ALA A 345 -15.29 6.41 3.83
C ALA A 345 -14.24 7.00 4.79
N VAL A 346 -14.56 8.13 5.43
CA VAL A 346 -13.65 8.88 6.29
C VAL A 346 -14.30 9.23 7.62
N SER A 347 -13.61 8.97 8.73
CA SER A 347 -13.93 9.53 10.05
C SER A 347 -12.77 10.39 10.53
N ALA A 348 -12.98 11.71 10.61
CA ALA A 348 -12.01 12.70 11.01
C ALA A 348 -12.15 13.08 12.48
N GLY A 349 -11.10 12.83 13.28
CA GLY A 349 -11.07 13.02 14.72
C GLY A 349 -10.89 14.47 15.16
N THR A 350 -10.89 14.68 16.47
CA THR A 350 -10.79 16.00 17.10
C THR A 350 -9.54 16.75 16.66
N ASP A 351 -9.71 18.03 16.28
CA ASP A 351 -8.63 18.94 15.92
C ASP A 351 -7.76 18.46 14.74
N SER A 352 -8.21 17.47 13.97
CA SER A 352 -7.55 17.05 12.74
C SER A 352 -7.80 18.05 11.59
N LYS A 353 -6.87 18.08 10.63
CA LYS A 353 -6.97 18.88 9.40
C LYS A 353 -7.14 17.94 8.21
N ASN A 354 -8.20 18.10 7.45
CA ASN A 354 -8.56 17.18 6.39
C ASN A 354 -8.74 17.93 5.07
N TYR A 355 -7.94 17.55 4.07
CA TYR A 355 -7.88 18.16 2.76
C TYR A 355 -8.49 17.23 1.70
N PHE A 356 -9.45 17.74 0.93
CA PHE A 356 -10.19 16.97 -0.07
C PHE A 356 -10.10 17.62 -1.45
N ALA A 357 -9.78 16.84 -2.48
CA ALA A 357 -9.70 17.32 -3.86
C ALA A 357 -10.08 16.22 -4.85
N GLY A 358 -11.13 16.41 -5.63
CA GLY A 358 -11.48 15.54 -6.75
C GLY A 358 -11.77 14.07 -6.37
N ASN A 359 -12.31 13.82 -5.19
CA ASN A 359 -12.58 12.45 -4.74
C ASN A 359 -13.98 11.97 -5.10
N ILE A 360 -14.15 10.64 -5.18
CA ILE A 360 -15.46 9.97 -5.14
C ILE A 360 -15.54 9.18 -3.83
N MET A 361 -16.51 9.51 -2.98
CA MET A 361 -16.76 8.85 -1.70
C MET A 361 -18.26 8.55 -1.57
N VAL A 362 -18.65 7.32 -1.90
CA VAL A 362 -20.07 6.93 -1.98
C VAL A 362 -20.33 5.58 -1.34
N GLU A 363 -21.57 5.35 -0.91
CA GLU A 363 -22.03 4.15 -0.22
C GLU A 363 -23.08 3.38 -1.01
N TYR A 364 -23.22 2.11 -0.63
CA TYR A 364 -24.38 1.28 -0.94
C TYR A 364 -25.58 1.65 -0.05
N ALA A 365 -26.77 1.31 -0.54
CA ALA A 365 -27.89 1.05 0.34
C ALA A 365 -27.61 -0.16 1.24
N ALA A 366 -28.15 -0.15 2.47
CA ALA A 366 -27.95 -1.18 3.50
C ALA A 366 -28.13 -2.61 3.01
N ASN A 367 -27.28 -3.52 3.52
CA ASN A 367 -27.55 -4.95 3.48
C ASN A 367 -27.89 -5.45 4.90
N ASP A 368 -28.32 -6.73 5.02
CA ASP A 368 -28.82 -7.30 6.28
C ASP A 368 -27.77 -7.34 7.40
N ASP A 369 -26.48 -7.33 7.07
CA ASP A 369 -25.38 -7.41 8.03
C ASP A 369 -24.82 -6.05 8.44
N PHE A 370 -25.00 -5.01 7.62
CA PHE A 370 -24.44 -3.69 7.82
C PHE A 370 -25.49 -2.62 7.51
N THR A 371 -25.77 -1.75 8.47
CA THR A 371 -26.59 -0.56 8.21
C THR A 371 -25.71 0.54 7.63
N PRO A 372 -26.21 1.37 6.70
CA PRO A 372 -25.48 2.55 6.24
C PRO A 372 -25.12 3.41 7.45
N SER A 373 -23.91 3.92 7.47
CA SER A 373 -23.56 4.98 8.41
C SER A 373 -24.40 6.22 8.05
N ASP A 374 -24.74 7.05 9.05
CA ASP A 374 -25.43 8.32 8.78
C ASP A 374 -24.52 9.30 8.01
N ALA A 375 -23.26 8.96 7.79
CA ALA A 375 -22.35 9.76 7.04
C ALA A 375 -21.27 8.90 6.34
N VAL A 376 -21.02 9.19 5.07
CA VAL A 376 -19.87 8.71 4.32
C VAL A 376 -18.61 9.44 4.81
N VAL A 377 -18.70 10.75 5.00
CA VAL A 377 -17.66 11.58 5.58
C VAL A 377 -18.15 12.15 6.90
N PHE A 378 -17.49 11.82 7.98
CA PHE A 378 -17.81 12.26 9.33
C PHE A 378 -16.72 13.12 9.95
N ILE A 379 -17.02 14.41 10.12
CA ILE A 379 -16.18 15.40 10.81
C ILE A 379 -16.67 15.50 12.24
N GLN A 380 -15.87 15.01 13.19
CA GLN A 380 -16.38 14.66 14.53
C GLN A 380 -16.68 15.88 15.43
N THR A 381 -15.83 16.89 15.43
CA THR A 381 -15.88 17.98 16.42
C THR A 381 -15.74 19.35 15.81
N ALA A 382 -16.07 20.37 16.61
CA ALA A 382 -15.98 21.78 16.24
C ALA A 382 -14.55 22.22 15.82
N GLY A 383 -13.50 21.66 16.44
CA GLY A 383 -12.09 21.99 16.15
C GLY A 383 -11.51 21.24 14.93
N THR A 384 -12.23 20.27 14.36
CA THR A 384 -11.79 19.53 13.20
C THR A 384 -11.96 20.35 11.93
N ALA A 385 -10.89 20.58 11.16
CA ALA A 385 -10.93 21.39 9.96
C ALA A 385 -11.13 20.56 8.67
N VAL A 386 -11.83 21.16 7.71
CA VAL A 386 -12.02 20.65 6.34
C VAL A 386 -11.57 21.73 5.36
N TYR A 387 -10.71 21.37 4.43
CA TYR A 387 -10.28 22.21 3.33
C TYR A 387 -10.52 21.49 2.01
N SER A 388 -11.23 22.12 1.08
CA SER A 388 -11.55 21.50 -0.20
C SER A 388 -11.02 22.31 -1.38
N ALA A 389 -10.37 21.59 -2.32
CA ALA A 389 -10.06 22.13 -3.66
C ALA A 389 -11.22 21.92 -4.65
N GLY A 390 -12.34 21.35 -4.20
CA GLY A 390 -13.53 21.14 -5.02
C GLY A 390 -13.55 19.81 -5.77
N TYR A 391 -14.62 19.64 -6.53
CA TYR A 391 -14.89 18.50 -7.41
C TYR A 391 -15.01 17.15 -6.69
N ASN A 392 -15.26 17.14 -5.38
CA ASN A 392 -15.55 15.92 -4.65
C ASN A 392 -17.00 15.49 -4.89
N VAL A 393 -17.23 14.21 -5.14
CA VAL A 393 -18.56 13.59 -5.21
C VAL A 393 -18.77 12.78 -3.95
N LEU A 394 -19.57 13.32 -3.04
CA LEU A 394 -19.74 12.77 -1.70
C LEU A 394 -21.13 12.17 -1.53
N GLY A 395 -21.21 11.06 -0.82
CA GLY A 395 -22.45 10.51 -0.28
C GLY A 395 -23.01 11.41 0.82
N THR A 396 -23.36 10.85 1.96
CA THR A 396 -23.79 11.66 3.10
C THR A 396 -22.62 12.29 3.83
N VAL A 397 -22.75 13.54 4.26
CA VAL A 397 -21.71 14.25 5.02
C VAL A 397 -22.30 14.74 6.33
N LYS A 398 -21.63 14.43 7.43
CA LYS A 398 -21.86 15.07 8.73
C LYS A 398 -20.65 15.90 9.10
N ASN A 399 -20.80 17.21 8.99
CA ASN A 399 -19.75 18.15 9.31
C ASN A 399 -20.11 18.95 10.59
N ASN A 400 -19.40 18.67 11.68
CA ASN A 400 -19.53 19.38 12.95
C ASN A 400 -18.47 20.51 13.12
N SER A 401 -17.65 20.77 12.11
CA SER A 401 -16.63 21.82 12.13
C SER A 401 -17.23 23.20 12.34
N THR A 402 -16.58 23.99 13.19
CA THR A 402 -16.82 25.43 13.32
C THR A 402 -15.55 26.25 13.08
N VAL A 403 -14.52 25.61 12.52
CA VAL A 403 -13.26 26.27 12.19
C VAL A 403 -13.51 27.30 11.09
N GLU A 404 -13.05 28.53 11.29
CA GLU A 404 -13.19 29.60 10.32
C GLU A 404 -12.48 29.24 8.98
N ASN A 405 -13.08 29.58 7.86
CA ASN A 405 -12.61 29.26 6.51
C ASN A 405 -12.46 27.73 6.25
N SER A 406 -13.18 26.91 7.01
CA SER A 406 -13.25 25.46 6.86
C SER A 406 -14.57 25.06 6.18
N GLY A 407 -14.53 24.12 5.24
CA GLY A 407 -15.72 23.60 4.57
C GLY A 407 -15.45 22.99 3.20
N PHE A 408 -16.51 22.52 2.59
CA PHE A 408 -16.50 22.02 1.23
C PHE A 408 -16.67 23.18 0.23
N ALA A 409 -16.04 23.07 -0.94
CA ALA A 409 -16.11 24.07 -1.99
C ALA A 409 -17.46 24.04 -2.73
N ALA A 410 -17.80 25.13 -3.41
CA ALA A 410 -19.06 25.21 -4.19
C ALA A 410 -19.11 24.21 -5.36
N THR A 411 -17.98 23.74 -5.84
CA THR A 411 -17.85 22.73 -6.89
C THR A 411 -17.97 21.27 -6.36
N ASP A 412 -18.03 21.09 -5.05
CA ASP A 412 -18.26 19.78 -4.45
C ASP A 412 -19.73 19.38 -4.57
N LYS A 413 -19.97 18.12 -4.96
CA LYS A 413 -21.30 17.52 -4.94
C LYS A 413 -21.60 16.99 -3.53
N VAL A 414 -21.92 17.88 -2.59
CA VAL A 414 -22.33 17.54 -1.23
C VAL A 414 -23.85 17.50 -1.18
N PRO A 415 -24.47 16.36 -0.80
CA PRO A 415 -25.93 16.26 -0.74
C PRO A 415 -26.51 17.14 0.37
N THR A 416 -27.64 17.79 0.07
CA THR A 416 -28.41 18.62 1.01
C THR A 416 -29.69 17.94 1.49
N SER A 417 -30.06 16.81 0.88
CA SER A 417 -31.21 15.98 1.24
C SER A 417 -30.98 14.52 0.88
N LEU A 418 -31.77 13.61 1.39
CA LEU A 418 -31.70 12.18 1.04
C LEU A 418 -31.90 11.93 -0.46
N GLU A 419 -32.67 12.76 -1.14
CA GLU A 419 -32.91 12.63 -2.59
C GLU A 419 -31.68 12.97 -3.42
N THR A 420 -30.83 13.88 -2.91
CA THR A 420 -29.61 14.35 -3.57
C THR A 420 -28.37 13.51 -3.22
N VAL A 421 -28.49 12.49 -2.37
CA VAL A 421 -27.38 11.60 -2.00
C VAL A 421 -26.77 10.95 -3.23
N ASN A 422 -25.44 11.03 -3.35
CA ASN A 422 -24.68 10.30 -4.35
C ASN A 422 -24.47 8.86 -3.85
N THR A 423 -25.11 7.91 -4.51
CA THR A 423 -24.98 6.47 -4.19
C THR A 423 -24.06 5.80 -5.19
N ILE A 424 -23.58 4.60 -4.85
CA ILE A 424 -22.81 3.76 -5.78
C ILE A 424 -23.57 3.60 -7.11
N GLU A 425 -24.85 3.30 -7.05
CA GLU A 425 -25.67 3.12 -8.25
C GLU A 425 -25.73 4.37 -9.13
N LYS A 426 -25.85 5.57 -8.54
CA LYS A 426 -25.87 6.83 -9.29
C LYS A 426 -24.52 7.19 -9.91
N VAL A 427 -23.42 6.81 -9.26
CA VAL A 427 -22.07 7.19 -9.68
C VAL A 427 -21.42 6.13 -10.56
N PHE A 428 -21.60 4.86 -10.25
CA PHE A 428 -20.94 3.75 -10.93
C PHE A 428 -21.91 2.86 -11.72
N GLY A 429 -23.25 2.99 -11.52
CA GLY A 429 -24.23 2.12 -12.16
C GLY A 429 -24.01 0.66 -11.78
N THR A 430 -23.80 -0.19 -12.79
CA THR A 430 -23.49 -1.62 -12.65
C THR A 430 -22.01 -1.93 -12.81
N ASN A 431 -21.15 -0.91 -12.91
CA ASN A 431 -19.71 -1.13 -13.02
C ASN A 431 -19.16 -1.81 -11.77
N ALA A 432 -18.21 -2.70 -11.95
CA ALA A 432 -17.53 -3.42 -10.88
C ALA A 432 -16.05 -3.08 -10.85
N ILE A 433 -15.42 -3.32 -9.70
CA ILE A 433 -13.97 -3.23 -9.57
C ILE A 433 -13.33 -4.33 -10.44
N ALA A 434 -12.44 -3.93 -11.34
CA ALA A 434 -11.73 -4.83 -12.23
C ALA A 434 -10.41 -4.20 -12.69
N ASN A 435 -9.51 -5.02 -13.22
CA ASN A 435 -8.31 -4.51 -13.87
C ASN A 435 -8.68 -3.82 -15.19
N GLN A 436 -8.27 -2.57 -15.32
CA GLN A 436 -8.52 -1.71 -16.48
C GLN A 436 -7.20 -1.27 -17.15
N GLY A 437 -6.15 -2.09 -17.03
CA GLY A 437 -4.85 -1.85 -17.66
C GLY A 437 -3.76 -1.29 -16.75
N GLY A 438 -3.98 -1.21 -15.43
CA GLY A 438 -2.97 -0.83 -14.44
C GLY A 438 -2.41 -2.02 -13.65
N VAL A 439 -1.60 -1.73 -12.65
CA VAL A 439 -1.03 -2.72 -11.71
C VAL A 439 -2.12 -3.26 -10.77
N SER A 440 -3.07 -2.42 -10.40
CA SER A 440 -4.16 -2.72 -9.47
C SER A 440 -5.54 -2.59 -10.12
N ASP A 441 -6.54 -3.14 -9.43
CA ASP A 441 -7.93 -3.01 -9.85
C ASP A 441 -8.47 -1.60 -9.59
N VAL A 442 -9.38 -1.13 -10.44
CA VAL A 442 -10.05 0.16 -10.36
C VAL A 442 -11.54 0.02 -10.66
N ILE A 443 -12.32 1.07 -10.43
CA ILE A 443 -13.73 1.13 -10.84
C ILE A 443 -13.98 2.38 -11.67
N ALA A 444 -14.64 2.20 -12.82
CA ALA A 444 -14.99 3.29 -13.72
C ALA A 444 -16.29 3.97 -13.25
N PRO A 445 -16.30 5.28 -12.98
CA PRO A 445 -17.54 6.02 -12.79
C PRO A 445 -18.30 6.16 -14.11
N LEU A 446 -19.60 6.45 -14.05
CA LEU A 446 -20.39 6.82 -15.22
C LEU A 446 -19.86 8.15 -15.80
N ALA A 447 -19.89 8.30 -17.11
CA ALA A 447 -19.24 9.40 -17.83
C ALA A 447 -19.54 10.80 -17.29
N ASP A 448 -20.79 11.06 -16.89
CA ASP A 448 -21.23 12.38 -16.42
C ASP A 448 -21.38 12.49 -14.90
N ALA A 449 -21.02 11.42 -14.17
CA ALA A 449 -21.26 11.36 -12.73
C ALA A 449 -20.36 12.31 -11.93
N ALA A 450 -19.11 12.50 -12.37
CA ALA A 450 -18.09 13.17 -11.57
C ALA A 450 -17.10 14.01 -12.42
N PRO A 451 -17.55 14.97 -13.25
CA PRO A 451 -16.64 15.79 -14.06
C PRO A 451 -15.71 16.60 -13.15
N ILE A 452 -14.42 16.75 -13.56
CA ILE A 452 -13.39 17.46 -12.83
C ILE A 452 -12.60 18.39 -13.75
N ASP A 453 -12.20 19.53 -13.22
CA ASP A 453 -11.15 20.37 -13.78
C ASP A 453 -9.84 20.14 -13.01
N ILE A 454 -8.98 19.30 -13.55
CA ILE A 454 -7.70 18.94 -12.94
C ILE A 454 -6.78 20.16 -12.78
N ALA A 455 -6.81 21.11 -13.71
CA ALA A 455 -5.99 22.30 -13.62
C ALA A 455 -6.41 23.20 -12.44
N ALA A 456 -7.72 23.38 -12.25
CA ALA A 456 -8.27 24.10 -11.10
C ALA A 456 -7.92 23.43 -9.77
N VAL A 457 -8.05 22.10 -9.70
CA VAL A 457 -7.67 21.29 -8.52
C VAL A 457 -6.18 21.48 -8.21
N LYS A 458 -5.30 21.32 -9.20
CA LYS A 458 -3.85 21.48 -9.03
C LYS A 458 -3.49 22.87 -8.52
N ALA A 459 -4.13 23.93 -9.06
CA ALA A 459 -3.86 25.29 -8.65
C ALA A 459 -4.12 25.51 -7.15
N ILE A 460 -5.16 24.87 -6.59
CA ILE A 460 -5.47 24.97 -5.16
C ILE A 460 -4.59 24.05 -4.33
N VAL A 461 -4.42 22.79 -4.75
CA VAL A 461 -3.57 21.80 -4.04
C VAL A 461 -2.14 22.32 -3.87
N ASN A 462 -1.59 23.01 -4.86
CA ASN A 462 -0.26 23.61 -4.80
C ASN A 462 -0.13 24.73 -3.73
N THR A 463 -1.24 25.24 -3.19
CA THR A 463 -1.24 26.20 -2.08
C THR A 463 -1.28 25.54 -0.70
N TRP A 464 -1.52 24.24 -0.63
CA TRP A 464 -1.64 23.51 0.62
C TRP A 464 -0.29 23.29 1.30
N PRO A 465 -0.25 23.18 2.64
CA PRO A 465 0.97 22.89 3.38
C PRO A 465 1.37 21.41 3.24
N ILE A 466 1.92 21.06 2.07
CA ILE A 466 2.30 19.70 1.71
C ILE A 466 3.73 19.45 2.16
N ASP A 467 3.95 18.28 2.82
CA ASP A 467 5.29 17.84 3.21
C ASP A 467 6.19 17.60 1.99
N GLU A 468 7.50 17.79 2.15
CA GLU A 468 8.49 17.63 1.08
C GLU A 468 8.43 16.25 0.43
N MET A 469 8.23 15.18 1.22
CA MET A 469 8.17 13.83 0.67
C MET A 469 6.91 13.58 -0.18
N ALA A 470 5.86 14.38 -0.03
CA ALA A 470 4.64 14.29 -0.81
C ALA A 470 4.62 15.23 -2.03
N LYS A 471 5.63 16.07 -2.22
CA LYS A 471 5.76 16.92 -3.43
C LYS A 471 6.01 16.16 -4.73
N VAL A 472 6.23 14.87 -4.63
CA VAL A 472 6.38 13.94 -5.78
C VAL A 472 5.05 13.58 -6.45
N MET A 473 3.90 13.98 -5.85
CA MET A 473 2.58 13.60 -6.35
C MET A 473 2.35 14.02 -7.81
N ASP A 474 1.83 13.10 -8.60
CA ASP A 474 1.49 13.34 -10.00
C ASP A 474 -0.04 13.34 -10.19
N LEU A 475 -0.63 14.54 -10.15
CA LEU A 475 -2.08 14.71 -10.34
C LEU A 475 -2.52 14.65 -11.81
N ASP A 476 -1.57 14.60 -12.75
CA ASP A 476 -1.86 14.39 -14.17
C ASP A 476 -2.05 12.91 -14.51
N LYS A 477 -1.84 12.02 -13.55
CA LYS A 477 -2.05 10.58 -13.71
C LYS A 477 -3.30 10.11 -12.97
N ASP A 478 -3.87 9.02 -13.44
CA ASP A 478 -4.86 8.23 -12.70
C ASP A 478 -4.17 7.06 -11.96
N GLN A 479 -4.94 6.22 -11.28
CA GLN A 479 -4.40 5.07 -10.53
C GLN A 479 -3.63 4.08 -11.41
N ARG A 480 -3.94 3.99 -12.69
CA ARG A 480 -3.24 3.12 -13.64
C ARG A 480 -1.91 3.70 -14.13
N GLY A 481 -1.60 4.94 -13.76
CA GLY A 481 -0.49 5.71 -14.33
C GLY A 481 -0.82 6.31 -15.70
N TYR A 482 -2.08 6.28 -16.14
CA TYR A 482 -2.53 6.87 -17.39
C TYR A 482 -2.63 8.38 -17.24
N THR A 483 -2.20 9.11 -18.27
CA THR A 483 -2.33 10.57 -18.29
C THR A 483 -3.81 10.96 -18.38
N ARG A 484 -4.30 11.74 -17.43
CA ARG A 484 -5.68 12.21 -17.39
C ARG A 484 -5.98 13.10 -18.60
N ALA A 485 -7.16 12.96 -19.15
CA ALA A 485 -7.65 13.79 -20.24
C ALA A 485 -7.99 15.21 -19.74
N ALA A 486 -8.07 16.17 -20.65
CA ALA A 486 -8.53 17.53 -20.33
C ALA A 486 -9.95 17.54 -19.78
N THR A 487 -10.81 16.61 -20.24
CA THR A 487 -12.14 16.33 -19.70
C THR A 487 -12.03 15.02 -18.90
N SER A 488 -11.68 15.14 -17.63
CA SER A 488 -11.48 14.01 -16.74
C SER A 488 -12.67 13.84 -15.79
N VAL A 489 -12.63 12.77 -15.01
CA VAL A 489 -13.55 12.52 -13.91
C VAL A 489 -12.82 12.50 -12.58
N ALA A 490 -13.53 12.83 -11.50
CA ALA A 490 -13.03 12.71 -10.14
C ALA A 490 -12.77 11.23 -9.78
N GLY A 491 -12.04 11.01 -8.69
CA GLY A 491 -11.67 9.66 -8.24
C GLY A 491 -10.39 9.14 -8.88
N SER A 492 -10.08 7.89 -8.58
CA SER A 492 -8.80 7.25 -8.94
C SER A 492 -8.68 6.83 -10.39
N TYR A 493 -9.77 6.77 -11.15
CA TYR A 493 -9.80 6.29 -12.53
C TYR A 493 -10.34 7.36 -13.50
N ASP A 494 -9.65 7.55 -14.63
CA ASP A 494 -10.13 8.39 -15.72
C ASP A 494 -10.45 7.53 -16.96
N PRO A 495 -11.74 7.42 -17.37
CA PRO A 495 -12.12 6.62 -18.54
C PRO A 495 -11.51 7.14 -19.84
N ASN A 496 -11.14 8.42 -19.89
CA ASN A 496 -10.52 9.06 -21.04
C ASN A 496 -8.99 9.13 -20.94
N GLY A 497 -8.42 8.53 -19.90
CA GLY A 497 -6.98 8.56 -19.65
C GLY A 497 -6.19 7.88 -20.77
N VAL A 498 -5.04 8.46 -21.09
CA VAL A 498 -4.13 7.96 -22.13
C VAL A 498 -3.05 7.11 -21.49
N ALA A 499 -2.92 5.87 -21.94
CA ALA A 499 -1.88 4.96 -21.48
C ALA A 499 -0.48 5.55 -21.71
N PRO A 500 0.47 5.31 -20.78
CA PRO A 500 1.85 5.71 -21.02
C PRO A 500 2.39 5.02 -22.26
N GLU A 501 3.14 5.76 -23.08
CA GLU A 501 3.98 5.13 -24.09
C GLU A 501 5.12 4.39 -23.35
N TRP A 502 5.07 3.09 -23.39
CA TRP A 502 6.15 2.25 -22.88
C TRP A 502 7.33 2.38 -23.85
N LYS A 503 8.26 3.27 -23.56
CA LYS A 503 9.49 3.39 -24.34
C LYS A 503 10.36 2.18 -24.05
N ASP A 504 10.81 1.56 -25.14
CA ASP A 504 11.86 0.54 -25.23
C ASP A 504 12.11 -0.22 -23.94
N ASP A 505 11.23 -1.18 -23.68
CA ASP A 505 11.35 -2.03 -22.52
C ASP A 505 12.46 -3.06 -22.79
N PRO A 506 13.50 -3.16 -21.96
CA PRO A 506 14.50 -4.21 -22.11
C PRO A 506 13.92 -5.64 -22.07
N VAL A 507 12.62 -5.77 -21.83
CA VAL A 507 11.86 -7.03 -21.93
C VAL A 507 11.78 -7.53 -23.38
N GLU A 508 11.94 -6.71 -24.44
CA GLU A 508 11.99 -7.24 -25.81
C GLU A 508 13.12 -8.27 -25.96
N GLU A 509 14.29 -8.04 -25.39
CA GLU A 509 15.35 -9.06 -25.37
C GLU A 509 15.01 -10.28 -24.50
N ALA A 510 14.27 -10.11 -23.41
CA ALA A 510 13.87 -11.22 -22.56
C ALA A 510 12.78 -12.08 -23.23
N VAL A 511 11.85 -11.46 -23.95
CA VAL A 511 10.81 -12.16 -24.72
C VAL A 511 11.42 -12.94 -25.91
N GLU A 512 12.38 -12.37 -26.61
CA GLU A 512 13.10 -13.09 -27.68
C GLU A 512 13.89 -14.29 -27.13
N ASN A 513 14.46 -14.20 -25.93
CA ASN A 513 15.23 -15.28 -25.32
C ASN A 513 14.35 -16.38 -24.69
N VAL A 514 13.17 -16.04 -24.16
CA VAL A 514 12.23 -17.02 -23.59
C VAL A 514 11.60 -17.91 -24.67
N TYR A 515 11.39 -17.35 -25.85
CA TYR A 515 10.71 -18.07 -26.94
C TYR A 515 11.66 -18.67 -27.97
N GLY A 516 12.98 -18.67 -27.72
CA GLY A 516 14.03 -19.24 -28.58
C GLY A 516 13.51 -19.78 -29.91
N ASN A 517 13.74 -19.14 -31.01
CA ASN A 517 13.50 -19.44 -32.44
C ASN A 517 12.42 -20.46 -32.87
N ALA A 518 11.56 -20.95 -31.96
CA ALA A 518 10.38 -21.71 -32.34
C ALA A 518 9.19 -20.76 -32.32
N ALA A 519 8.75 -20.33 -33.50
CA ALA A 519 7.55 -19.53 -33.68
C ALA A 519 6.35 -20.22 -32.98
N ARG A 520 6.04 -19.84 -31.77
CA ARG A 520 4.80 -20.24 -31.13
C ARG A 520 3.69 -19.35 -31.67
N THR A 521 2.80 -19.95 -32.46
CA THR A 521 1.56 -19.31 -32.87
C THR A 521 0.56 -19.33 -31.74
N GLY A 522 -0.22 -18.25 -31.59
CA GLY A 522 -1.28 -18.13 -30.61
C GLY A 522 -1.14 -16.90 -29.71
N VAL A 523 -2.07 -16.76 -28.78
CA VAL A 523 -2.18 -15.63 -27.86
C VAL A 523 -1.73 -16.05 -26.47
N PHE A 524 -0.85 -15.24 -25.89
CA PHE A 524 -0.32 -15.46 -24.55
C PHE A 524 -0.53 -14.22 -23.69
N SER A 525 -0.74 -14.42 -22.39
CA SER A 525 -0.65 -13.33 -21.43
C SER A 525 0.78 -12.77 -21.37
N LEU A 526 0.98 -11.60 -20.81
CA LEU A 526 2.32 -11.07 -20.52
C LEU A 526 3.16 -11.98 -19.60
N LEU A 527 2.50 -12.85 -18.85
CA LEU A 527 3.13 -13.86 -17.99
C LEU A 527 3.48 -15.16 -18.74
N GLY A 528 3.29 -15.21 -20.09
CA GLY A 528 3.58 -16.37 -20.90
C GLY A 528 2.53 -17.48 -20.85
N ASN A 529 1.38 -17.29 -20.19
CA ASN A 529 0.29 -18.27 -20.18
C ASN A 529 -0.44 -18.27 -21.51
N TYR A 530 -0.58 -19.45 -22.11
CA TYR A 530 -1.34 -19.62 -23.34
C TYR A 530 -2.84 -19.37 -23.11
N LEU A 531 -3.42 -18.46 -23.87
CA LEU A 531 -4.80 -18.01 -23.74
C LEU A 531 -5.70 -18.50 -24.89
N GLY A 532 -5.13 -19.13 -25.90
CA GLY A 532 -5.85 -19.65 -27.07
C GLY A 532 -5.30 -19.12 -28.38
N GLU A 533 -6.00 -19.42 -29.48
CA GLU A 533 -5.60 -18.99 -30.84
C GLU A 533 -6.36 -17.75 -31.32
N ASP A 534 -7.47 -17.41 -30.69
CA ASP A 534 -8.33 -16.31 -31.11
C ASP A 534 -8.15 -15.06 -30.24
N ALA A 535 -7.35 -14.14 -30.76
CA ALA A 535 -7.18 -12.83 -30.14
C ALA A 535 -8.46 -11.99 -30.11
N ALA A 536 -9.44 -12.27 -31.00
CA ALA A 536 -10.66 -11.47 -31.09
C ALA A 536 -11.57 -11.67 -29.87
N ALA A 537 -11.51 -12.82 -29.23
CA ALA A 537 -12.34 -13.19 -28.08
C ALA A 537 -11.85 -12.60 -26.74
N LEU A 538 -10.68 -11.98 -26.69
CA LEU A 538 -10.10 -11.48 -25.45
C LEU A 538 -10.56 -10.05 -25.12
N PRO A 539 -10.69 -9.70 -23.84
CA PRO A 539 -10.99 -8.34 -23.39
C PRO A 539 -9.88 -7.36 -23.79
N ALA A 540 -10.13 -6.06 -23.64
CA ALA A 540 -9.09 -5.06 -23.79
C ALA A 540 -7.92 -5.32 -22.83
N GLY A 541 -6.69 -5.30 -23.33
CA GLY A 541 -5.50 -5.63 -22.56
C GLY A 541 -4.24 -5.71 -23.41
N VAL A 542 -3.13 -6.10 -22.77
CA VAL A 542 -1.85 -6.31 -23.46
C VAL A 542 -1.55 -7.80 -23.54
N TYR A 543 -1.24 -8.28 -24.72
CA TYR A 543 -1.04 -9.70 -25.03
C TYR A 543 0.21 -9.90 -25.88
N ILE A 544 0.73 -11.11 -25.89
CA ILE A 544 1.73 -11.57 -26.87
C ILE A 544 0.98 -12.40 -27.92
N ILE A 545 0.93 -11.94 -29.15
CA ILE A 545 0.29 -12.63 -30.26
C ILE A 545 1.35 -12.93 -31.31
N ASP A 546 1.55 -14.22 -31.60
CA ASP A 546 2.58 -14.70 -32.55
C ASP A 546 3.96 -14.09 -32.27
N GLY A 547 4.34 -14.03 -30.98
CA GLY A 547 5.60 -13.48 -30.50
C GLY A 547 5.71 -11.95 -30.50
N LYS A 548 4.61 -11.23 -30.79
CA LYS A 548 4.59 -9.76 -30.77
C LYS A 548 3.66 -9.23 -29.68
N LYS A 549 4.08 -8.19 -29.00
CA LYS A 549 3.25 -7.46 -28.04
C LYS A 549 2.14 -6.70 -28.76
N VAL A 550 0.90 -6.96 -28.41
CA VAL A 550 -0.28 -6.34 -29.01
C VAL A 550 -1.13 -5.75 -27.89
N VAL A 551 -1.51 -4.50 -28.05
CA VAL A 551 -2.50 -3.82 -27.20
C VAL A 551 -3.85 -3.94 -27.88
N LYS A 552 -4.86 -4.47 -27.19
CA LYS A 552 -6.20 -4.68 -27.71
C LYS A 552 -7.20 -3.75 -27.01
#